data_716231eb70b050233d97cc50bbff3621
#
_entry.id   716231eb70b050233d97cc50bbff3621
#
_cell.length_a   1.000
_cell.length_b   1.000
_cell.length_c   1.000
_cell.angle_alpha   90.00
_cell.angle_beta   90.00
_cell.angle_gamma   90.00
#
_symmetry.space_group_name_H-M   'P 1'
#
loop_
_entity.id
_entity.type
_entity.pdbx_description
1 polymer ?
#
loop_
_entity_poly.entity_id
_entity_poly.type
_entity_poly.pdbx_seq_one_letter_code
_entity_poly.pdbx_strand_id
1 'polypeptide(L)'
;MSARTMRTIGALAAGALLLSGCGGGDGGDAAGAGGDWTIPSSDPEASITVVGHLDPVAEDMDDVVAAFEEEHPSIDVTYQQVPFDDLNSVLDSRITSKSGDPDVFWVDQPRVSALATRGYLEDLTDQFGDLTDGLQEATVENSSYDGKLWSLPIANSTQILYYNKTLLEQAGLTPPSTDPDERITWQQLKEDAAAAKAAGATYGLLFGQPNRYYQLEPLPVSAGGGIGAEGDGNLTPAVVDEGWVDAMTYYGSLYADGVSPRGITAEQTDATFLEGGTAYMVQGNWLVPQLADSDVDWGAALNPVWEGGEPVTPNGSWSVGMNPFSQNKEAAAVFMKWLAIDGESGYATNRSFSELPANTAGLESYLTSDAFTGSEAGQQAAEVVELESTTTGVGRVATVGYVEFEDIMGRAFSDIANGSDPAAALESAQSQLETAWAQYQ
;
A
#
# COMPACT_ATOMS: atom_id res chain seq x y z
N MET A 1 -27.83 60.14 9.61
CA MET A 1 -26.96 61.26 9.98
C MET A 1 -25.54 60.70 10.04
N SER A 2 -24.57 61.00 9.32
CA SER A 2 -24.10 62.02 8.43
C SER A 2 -22.95 61.45 7.60
N ALA A 3 -23.01 61.47 6.38
CA ALA A 3 -22.21 61.57 5.25
C ALA A 3 -21.03 62.56 5.32
N ARG A 4 -19.96 62.22 4.62
CA ARG A 4 -19.11 63.11 3.78
C ARG A 4 -17.82 62.37 3.39
N THR A 5 -17.66 61.95 2.16
CA THR A 5 -17.26 62.65 0.91
C THR A 5 -15.74 62.84 0.77
N MET A 6 -15.16 62.08 -0.14
CA MET A 6 -14.44 62.46 -1.37
C MET A 6 -13.19 63.36 -1.28
N ARG A 7 -12.08 62.90 -1.85
CA ARG A 7 -11.44 63.50 -3.04
C ARG A 7 -10.17 62.77 -3.53
N THR A 8 -10.21 62.47 -4.79
CA THR A 8 -9.22 62.13 -5.79
C THR A 8 -8.08 63.15 -5.97
N ILE A 9 -6.91 62.66 -6.45
CA ILE A 9 -5.93 63.28 -7.41
C ILE A 9 -4.83 62.19 -7.55
N GLY A 10 -4.44 61.56 -8.59
CA GLY A 10 -4.26 61.79 -9.98
C GLY A 10 -2.79 62.22 -10.32
N ALA A 11 -1.94 61.27 -10.77
CA ALA A 11 -0.79 61.59 -11.60
C ALA A 11 -0.33 60.40 -12.47
N LEU A 12 -0.49 60.58 -13.76
CA LEU A 12 0.10 59.77 -14.83
C LEU A 12 1.63 60.02 -14.91
N ALA A 13 2.40 58.97 -15.18
CA ALA A 13 3.65 59.11 -15.93
C ALA A 13 3.86 57.86 -16.82
N ALA A 14 3.89 58.12 -18.11
CA ALA A 14 4.10 57.20 -19.19
C ALA A 14 5.61 57.09 -19.53
N GLY A 15 6.01 55.99 -20.09
CA GLY A 15 7.30 55.83 -20.80
C GLY A 15 7.90 54.43 -20.63
N ALA A 16 8.03 53.68 -21.57
CA ALA A 16 8.44 53.48 -22.90
C ALA A 16 8.61 51.97 -23.19
N LEU A 17 8.03 51.52 -24.26
CA LEU A 17 8.23 50.18 -24.86
C LEU A 17 9.66 50.03 -25.40
N LEU A 18 10.26 48.88 -25.19
CA LEU A 18 11.21 48.30 -26.12
C LEU A 18 10.81 46.84 -26.42
N LEU A 19 10.33 46.65 -27.63
CA LEU A 19 10.21 45.35 -28.31
C LEU A 19 11.56 44.91 -28.84
N SER A 20 11.90 43.64 -28.56
CA SER A 20 12.71 42.78 -29.43
C SER A 20 12.64 41.39 -28.80
N GLY A 21 12.34 40.32 -29.46
CA GLY A 21 12.28 39.88 -30.82
C GLY A 21 12.03 38.36 -30.79
N CYS A 22 11.27 37.84 -31.72
CA CYS A 22 10.90 36.46 -31.94
C CYS A 22 12.06 35.45 -31.91
N GLY A 23 11.78 34.26 -31.39
CA GLY A 23 12.55 33.04 -31.67
C GLY A 23 11.88 31.79 -31.13
N GLY A 24 11.32 30.98 -32.03
CA GLY A 24 11.23 29.53 -31.99
C GLY A 24 10.44 28.84 -30.89
N GLY A 25 9.34 28.22 -31.25
CA GLY A 25 8.68 27.21 -30.42
C GLY A 25 9.54 25.96 -30.27
N ASP A 26 9.48 25.39 -29.07
CA ASP A 26 9.70 23.95 -28.93
C ASP A 26 8.87 23.44 -27.75
N GLY A 27 8.48 22.15 -27.85
CA GLY A 27 7.51 21.52 -27.00
C GLY A 27 7.77 21.71 -25.51
N GLY A 28 6.70 21.91 -24.77
CA GLY A 28 6.77 22.04 -23.34
C GLY A 28 7.18 20.73 -22.68
N ASP A 29 8.45 20.63 -22.33
CA ASP A 29 8.87 19.78 -21.23
C ASP A 29 8.22 20.32 -19.97
N ALA A 30 7.42 19.50 -19.30
CA ALA A 30 7.04 19.73 -17.92
C ALA A 30 8.31 19.57 -17.07
N ALA A 31 9.14 20.63 -17.05
CA ALA A 31 10.28 20.70 -16.16
C ALA A 31 9.72 20.73 -14.72
N GLY A 32 9.91 19.63 -14.01
CA GLY A 32 9.79 19.60 -12.55
C GLY A 32 10.67 20.72 -11.99
N ALA A 33 10.22 21.34 -10.91
CA ALA A 33 10.95 22.36 -10.17
C ALA A 33 12.17 21.80 -9.41
N GLY A 34 12.91 20.84 -10.02
CA GLY A 34 14.11 20.24 -9.46
C GLY A 34 15.25 21.25 -9.52
N GLY A 35 15.55 21.91 -8.40
CA GLY A 35 16.88 22.49 -8.18
C GLY A 35 17.91 21.37 -8.03
N ASP A 36 19.14 21.59 -8.45
CA ASP A 36 20.26 20.67 -8.19
C ASP A 36 20.40 20.46 -6.68
N TRP A 37 20.09 19.28 -6.18
CA TRP A 37 20.29 18.87 -4.80
C TRP A 37 21.09 17.56 -4.78
N THR A 38 21.77 17.30 -3.68
CA THR A 38 22.56 16.07 -3.49
C THR A 38 22.36 15.54 -2.08
N ILE A 39 22.60 14.26 -1.88
CA ILE A 39 22.72 13.72 -0.53
C ILE A 39 23.95 14.36 0.10
N PRO A 40 23.79 15.15 1.20
CA PRO A 40 24.92 15.90 1.74
C PRO A 40 25.89 14.96 2.48
N SER A 41 27.18 15.34 2.50
CA SER A 41 28.20 14.61 3.27
C SER A 41 28.21 14.94 4.77
N SER A 42 27.45 15.94 5.17
CA SER A 42 27.19 16.32 6.57
C SER A 42 25.79 16.90 6.67
N ASP A 43 25.12 16.65 7.78
CA ASP A 43 23.74 17.03 7.99
C ASP A 43 23.54 18.55 7.87
N PRO A 44 22.54 19.00 7.11
CA PRO A 44 22.14 20.39 7.10
C PRO A 44 21.40 20.75 8.40
N GLU A 45 21.39 22.03 8.75
CA GLU A 45 20.47 22.54 9.77
C GLU A 45 19.09 22.75 9.13
N ALA A 46 18.10 21.92 9.48
CA ALA A 46 16.78 21.96 8.85
C ALA A 46 15.68 21.40 9.74
N SER A 47 14.43 21.74 9.45
CA SER A 47 13.24 21.06 9.96
C SER A 47 12.43 20.53 8.77
N ILE A 48 12.08 19.26 8.80
CA ILE A 48 11.27 18.60 7.75
C ILE A 48 9.94 18.12 8.31
N THR A 49 8.92 18.13 7.44
CA THR A 49 7.62 17.51 7.73
C THR A 49 7.50 16.21 6.97
N VAL A 50 7.15 15.16 7.70
CA VAL A 50 6.94 13.81 7.18
C VAL A 50 5.48 13.42 7.39
N VAL A 51 4.80 12.95 6.34
CA VAL A 51 3.40 12.50 6.41
C VAL A 51 3.30 11.01 6.13
N GLY A 52 2.68 10.26 7.03
CA GLY A 52 2.45 8.84 6.91
C GLY A 52 1.16 8.40 7.57
N HIS A 53 0.87 7.10 7.51
CA HIS A 53 -0.34 6.54 8.12
C HIS A 53 -0.08 5.82 9.45
N LEU A 54 1.17 5.46 9.73
CA LEU A 54 1.53 4.73 10.95
C LEU A 54 1.22 5.54 12.21
N ASP A 55 0.70 4.88 13.23
CA ASP A 55 0.40 5.53 14.51
C ASP A 55 1.70 5.89 15.25
N PRO A 56 1.84 7.14 15.75
CA PRO A 56 3.03 7.57 16.45
C PRO A 56 3.41 6.71 17.65
N VAL A 57 2.42 6.21 18.38
CA VAL A 57 2.63 5.47 19.64
C VAL A 57 2.42 3.96 19.47
N ALA A 58 1.33 3.56 18.80
CA ALA A 58 1.00 2.14 18.64
C ALA A 58 1.90 1.43 17.62
N GLU A 59 2.51 2.18 16.69
CA GLU A 59 3.42 1.69 15.65
C GLU A 59 4.79 2.37 15.72
N ASP A 60 5.15 2.91 16.88
CA ASP A 60 6.47 3.44 17.29
C ASP A 60 7.11 4.50 16.35
N MET A 61 6.30 5.24 15.58
CA MET A 61 6.85 6.30 14.72
C MET A 61 7.51 7.42 15.50
N ASP A 62 7.07 7.71 16.74
CA ASP A 62 7.75 8.67 17.61
C ASP A 62 9.15 8.17 18.02
N ASP A 63 9.32 6.87 18.26
CA ASP A 63 10.62 6.27 18.59
C ASP A 63 11.55 6.25 17.36
N VAL A 64 11.01 6.03 16.15
CA VAL A 64 11.76 6.12 14.88
C VAL A 64 12.29 7.54 14.66
N VAL A 65 11.43 8.54 14.85
CA VAL A 65 11.83 9.95 14.74
C VAL A 65 12.90 10.29 15.76
N ALA A 66 12.71 9.87 17.03
CA ALA A 66 13.68 10.12 18.10
C ALA A 66 15.04 9.46 17.82
N ALA A 67 15.04 8.22 17.28
CA ALA A 67 16.28 7.54 16.89
C ALA A 67 17.01 8.25 15.75
N PHE A 68 16.26 8.72 14.74
CA PHE A 68 16.83 9.53 13.68
C PHE A 68 17.48 10.82 14.21
N GLU A 69 16.76 11.56 15.06
CA GLU A 69 17.24 12.85 15.61
C GLU A 69 18.43 12.66 16.56
N GLU A 70 18.58 11.50 17.21
CA GLU A 70 19.76 11.18 18.01
C GLU A 70 21.02 11.04 17.14
N GLU A 71 20.89 10.41 15.96
CA GLU A 71 21.98 10.24 15.00
C GLU A 71 22.22 11.52 14.16
N HIS A 72 21.16 12.28 13.88
CA HIS A 72 21.16 13.47 13.01
C HIS A 72 20.66 14.74 13.74
N PRO A 73 21.32 15.20 14.81
CA PRO A 73 20.77 16.20 15.74
C PRO A 73 20.61 17.62 15.16
N SER A 74 20.99 17.86 13.91
CA SER A 74 20.75 19.13 13.21
C SER A 74 19.51 19.10 12.31
N ILE A 75 18.81 17.96 12.22
CA ILE A 75 17.59 17.82 11.43
C ILE A 75 16.43 17.51 12.38
N ASP A 76 15.51 18.45 12.56
CA ASP A 76 14.27 18.24 13.30
C ASP A 76 13.22 17.60 12.37
N VAL A 77 12.52 16.55 12.84
CA VAL A 77 11.47 15.86 12.08
C VAL A 77 10.11 16.06 12.74
N THR A 78 9.16 16.60 12.03
CA THR A 78 7.76 16.64 12.44
C THR A 78 6.98 15.57 11.69
N TYR A 79 6.66 14.45 12.36
CA TYR A 79 5.79 13.43 11.80
C TYR A 79 4.32 13.81 11.97
N GLN A 80 3.54 13.69 10.90
CA GLN A 80 2.10 13.93 10.89
C GLN A 80 1.37 12.66 10.44
N GLN A 81 0.67 12.03 11.36
CA GLN A 81 -0.20 10.90 11.02
C GLN A 81 -1.43 11.40 10.26
N VAL A 82 -1.77 10.67 9.21
CA VAL A 82 -3.04 10.76 8.48
C VAL A 82 -3.67 9.37 8.44
N PRO A 83 -4.94 9.21 8.81
CA PRO A 83 -5.60 7.91 8.70
C PRO A 83 -5.41 7.28 7.32
N PHE A 84 -5.21 5.97 7.28
CA PHE A 84 -4.90 5.22 6.07
C PHE A 84 -5.85 5.53 4.90
N ASP A 85 -7.16 5.56 5.14
CA ASP A 85 -8.16 5.83 4.12
C ASP A 85 -8.13 7.27 3.58
N ASP A 86 -7.61 8.23 4.36
CA ASP A 86 -7.55 9.65 4.01
C ASP A 86 -6.19 10.05 3.40
N LEU A 87 -5.14 9.24 3.57
CA LEU A 87 -3.76 9.59 3.22
C LEU A 87 -3.63 10.12 1.79
N ASN A 88 -4.14 9.36 0.83
CA ASN A 88 -4.03 9.72 -0.58
C ASN A 88 -4.75 11.02 -0.92
N SER A 89 -5.94 11.25 -0.38
CA SER A 89 -6.71 12.47 -0.62
C SER A 89 -6.06 13.71 0.00
N VAL A 90 -5.46 13.55 1.17
CA VAL A 90 -4.72 14.60 1.86
C VAL A 90 -3.45 14.98 1.09
N LEU A 91 -2.68 13.98 0.64
CA LEU A 91 -1.47 14.19 -0.16
C LEU A 91 -1.80 14.86 -1.49
N ASP A 92 -2.78 14.36 -2.24
CA ASP A 92 -3.23 14.96 -3.49
C ASP A 92 -3.57 16.45 -3.33
N SER A 93 -4.29 16.79 -2.26
CA SER A 93 -4.65 18.19 -1.97
C SER A 93 -3.44 19.07 -1.69
N ARG A 94 -2.48 18.59 -0.89
CA ARG A 94 -1.28 19.35 -0.50
C ARG A 94 -0.34 19.54 -1.67
N ILE A 95 -0.01 18.48 -2.41
CA ILE A 95 0.98 18.51 -3.49
C ILE A 95 0.43 19.25 -4.72
N THR A 96 -0.85 19.09 -5.06
CA THR A 96 -1.48 19.84 -6.16
C THR A 96 -1.40 21.35 -5.95
N SER A 97 -1.41 21.81 -4.70
CA SER A 97 -1.23 23.24 -4.39
C SER A 97 0.21 23.73 -4.60
N LYS A 98 1.14 22.84 -4.95
CA LYS A 98 2.60 23.08 -5.05
C LYS A 98 3.19 23.63 -3.74
N SER A 99 2.61 23.24 -2.62
CA SER A 99 3.18 23.48 -1.32
C SER A 99 4.46 22.66 -1.15
N GLY A 100 5.49 23.22 -0.53
CA GLY A 100 6.68 22.48 -0.13
C GLY A 100 6.44 21.58 1.09
N ASP A 101 5.25 21.54 1.65
CA ASP A 101 4.85 20.75 2.81
C ASP A 101 3.80 19.70 2.39
N PRO A 102 4.00 18.40 2.71
CA PRO A 102 5.15 17.82 3.42
C PRO A 102 6.43 17.75 2.59
N ASP A 103 7.60 17.56 3.24
CA ASP A 103 8.88 17.33 2.55
C ASP A 103 8.99 15.87 2.09
N VAL A 104 8.59 14.92 2.95
CA VAL A 104 8.56 13.47 2.70
C VAL A 104 7.18 12.92 3.01
N PHE A 105 6.74 11.93 2.27
CA PHE A 105 5.45 11.28 2.51
C PHE A 105 5.42 9.81 2.11
N TRP A 106 4.57 9.03 2.77
CA TRP A 106 4.32 7.64 2.45
C TRP A 106 3.61 7.51 1.10
N VAL A 107 4.07 6.60 0.28
CA VAL A 107 3.52 6.30 -1.05
C VAL A 107 3.18 4.82 -1.11
N ASP A 108 1.94 4.48 -1.34
CA ASP A 108 1.56 3.12 -1.71
C ASP A 108 2.14 2.81 -3.10
N GLN A 109 2.99 1.78 -3.18
CA GLN A 109 3.85 1.51 -4.34
C GLN A 109 3.13 1.49 -5.70
N PRO A 110 1.92 0.90 -5.88
CA PRO A 110 1.27 0.92 -7.19
C PRO A 110 0.83 2.31 -7.65
N ARG A 111 0.83 3.32 -6.75
CA ARG A 111 0.55 4.73 -7.09
C ARG A 111 1.75 5.49 -7.62
N VAL A 112 2.95 4.93 -7.53
CA VAL A 112 4.21 5.61 -7.91
C VAL A 112 4.14 6.13 -9.34
N SER A 113 3.75 5.29 -10.32
CA SER A 113 3.64 5.70 -11.73
C SER A 113 2.65 6.83 -11.96
N ALA A 114 1.49 6.79 -11.28
CA ALA A 114 0.47 7.83 -11.36
C ALA A 114 0.95 9.15 -10.74
N LEU A 115 1.61 9.11 -9.58
CA LEU A 115 2.14 10.29 -8.90
C LEU A 115 3.32 10.90 -9.65
N ALA A 116 4.23 10.06 -10.17
CA ALA A 116 5.36 10.49 -11.00
C ALA A 116 4.89 11.23 -12.26
N THR A 117 3.94 10.65 -13.00
CA THR A 117 3.38 11.27 -14.21
C THR A 117 2.69 12.60 -13.94
N ARG A 118 2.08 12.76 -12.77
CA ARG A 118 1.45 14.01 -12.32
C ARG A 118 2.45 15.06 -11.82
N GLY A 119 3.75 14.69 -11.69
CA GLY A 119 4.80 15.56 -11.15
C GLY A 119 4.66 15.77 -9.64
N TYR A 120 4.19 14.76 -8.91
CA TYR A 120 4.00 14.79 -7.46
C TYR A 120 5.13 14.12 -6.69
N LEU A 121 6.09 13.51 -7.39
CA LEU A 121 7.29 12.91 -6.83
C LEU A 121 8.53 13.55 -7.43
N GLU A 122 9.57 13.69 -6.62
CA GLU A 122 10.91 14.07 -7.08
C GLU A 122 11.58 12.86 -7.73
N ASP A 123 12.35 13.09 -8.79
CA ASP A 123 13.20 12.07 -9.43
C ASP A 123 14.41 11.78 -8.52
N LEU A 124 14.50 10.57 -8.02
CA LEU A 124 15.52 10.13 -7.08
C LEU A 124 16.68 9.39 -7.77
N THR A 125 16.62 9.17 -9.08
CA THR A 125 17.50 8.27 -9.83
C THR A 125 18.96 8.60 -9.66
N ASP A 126 19.34 9.88 -9.85
CA ASP A 126 20.73 10.30 -9.82
C ASP A 126 21.36 10.23 -8.43
N GLN A 127 20.54 10.31 -7.37
CA GLN A 127 21.01 10.37 -5.99
C GLN A 127 20.96 9.03 -5.28
N PHE A 128 19.97 8.21 -5.58
CA PHE A 128 19.68 6.97 -4.87
C PHE A 128 19.79 5.71 -5.73
N GLY A 129 19.82 5.82 -7.06
CA GLY A 129 19.80 4.65 -7.95
C GLY A 129 20.89 3.62 -7.64
N ASP A 130 22.11 4.08 -7.39
CA ASP A 130 23.26 3.22 -7.06
C ASP A 130 23.26 2.74 -5.58
N LEU A 131 22.29 3.15 -4.76
CA LEU A 131 22.22 2.82 -3.33
C LEU A 131 21.17 1.74 -3.01
N THR A 132 20.47 1.22 -4.01
CA THR A 132 19.35 0.27 -3.82
C THR A 132 19.77 -1.20 -3.70
N ASP A 133 21.05 -1.54 -3.80
CA ASP A 133 21.56 -2.94 -3.78
C ASP A 133 21.18 -3.73 -2.51
N GLY A 134 20.91 -3.04 -1.39
CA GLY A 134 20.47 -3.63 -0.12
C GLY A 134 18.96 -3.84 -0.01
N LEU A 135 18.18 -3.43 -1.02
CA LEU A 135 16.72 -3.52 -1.04
C LEU A 135 16.25 -4.72 -1.88
N GLN A 136 15.06 -5.22 -1.60
CA GLN A 136 14.46 -6.28 -2.40
C GLN A 136 14.14 -5.76 -3.81
N GLU A 137 14.60 -6.45 -4.86
CA GLU A 137 14.47 -6.04 -6.27
C GLU A 137 13.03 -5.71 -6.66
N ALA A 138 12.06 -6.55 -6.30
CA ALA A 138 10.65 -6.32 -6.60
C ALA A 138 10.10 -5.03 -5.98
N THR A 139 10.58 -4.62 -4.81
CA THR A 139 10.14 -3.38 -4.16
C THR A 139 10.76 -2.14 -4.83
N VAL A 140 11.98 -2.26 -5.34
CA VAL A 140 12.64 -1.22 -6.15
C VAL A 140 11.93 -1.05 -7.50
N GLU A 141 11.56 -2.17 -8.15
CA GLU A 141 10.77 -2.14 -9.38
C GLU A 141 9.43 -1.44 -9.17
N ASN A 142 8.72 -1.77 -8.08
CA ASN A 142 7.44 -1.14 -7.72
C ASN A 142 7.58 0.35 -7.34
N SER A 143 8.79 0.80 -6.98
CA SER A 143 9.12 2.20 -6.66
C SER A 143 9.65 2.98 -7.85
N SER A 144 9.69 2.33 -9.03
CA SER A 144 10.25 2.87 -10.28
C SER A 144 9.17 2.99 -11.36
N TYR A 145 9.36 3.95 -12.25
CA TYR A 145 8.51 4.15 -13.43
C TYR A 145 9.32 4.84 -14.54
N ASP A 146 9.14 4.39 -15.79
CA ASP A 146 9.81 4.91 -16.99
C ASP A 146 11.35 4.95 -16.84
N GLY A 147 11.92 3.89 -16.24
CA GLY A 147 13.36 3.74 -16.03
C GLY A 147 13.96 4.66 -14.95
N LYS A 148 13.13 5.28 -14.13
CA LYS A 148 13.52 6.20 -13.07
C LYS A 148 12.99 5.72 -11.71
N LEU A 149 13.76 6.01 -10.66
CA LEU A 149 13.39 5.79 -9.27
C LEU A 149 12.65 7.02 -8.73
N TRP A 150 11.41 6.84 -8.24
CA TRP A 150 10.55 7.93 -7.79
C TRP A 150 10.25 7.91 -6.29
N SER A 151 10.51 6.79 -5.63
CA SER A 151 10.37 6.64 -4.18
C SER A 151 11.38 5.61 -3.68
N LEU A 152 11.63 5.58 -2.37
CA LEU A 152 12.44 4.55 -1.75
C LEU A 152 11.53 3.55 -1.04
N PRO A 153 11.58 2.26 -1.38
CA PRO A 153 10.78 1.27 -0.69
C PRO A 153 11.26 1.10 0.76
N ILE A 154 10.33 1.16 1.71
CA ILE A 154 10.58 0.94 3.14
C ILE A 154 10.02 -0.39 3.60
N ALA A 155 8.92 -0.82 2.99
CA ALA A 155 8.23 -2.04 3.36
C ALA A 155 7.88 -2.90 2.14
N ASN A 156 7.74 -4.19 2.40
CA ASN A 156 7.06 -5.15 1.57
C ASN A 156 5.89 -5.74 2.36
N SER A 157 5.04 -6.51 1.73
CA SER A 157 3.98 -7.23 2.40
C SER A 157 3.60 -8.50 1.66
N THR A 158 2.99 -9.42 2.38
CA THR A 158 2.39 -10.62 1.82
C THR A 158 1.14 -10.96 2.61
N GLN A 159 0.19 -11.62 1.98
CA GLN A 159 -0.99 -12.15 2.67
C GLN A 159 -0.79 -13.62 3.00
N ILE A 160 -1.30 -14.02 4.16
CA ILE A 160 -1.34 -15.39 4.61
C ILE A 160 -2.73 -15.72 5.18
N LEU A 161 -3.03 -16.99 5.36
CA LEU A 161 -4.26 -17.44 5.97
C LEU A 161 -4.05 -17.67 7.47
N TYR A 162 -4.69 -16.88 8.30
CA TYR A 162 -4.79 -17.11 9.75
C TYR A 162 -6.02 -17.95 10.07
N TYR A 163 -5.92 -18.77 11.11
CA TYR A 163 -7.06 -19.58 11.59
C TYR A 163 -7.06 -19.69 13.11
N ASN A 164 -8.27 -19.82 13.68
CA ASN A 164 -8.48 -20.03 15.10
C ASN A 164 -8.59 -21.54 15.39
N LYS A 165 -7.57 -22.12 16.03
CA LYS A 165 -7.47 -23.55 16.33
C LYS A 165 -8.65 -24.06 17.17
N THR A 166 -9.07 -23.28 18.16
CA THR A 166 -10.21 -23.64 19.02
C THR A 166 -11.51 -23.79 18.23
N LEU A 167 -11.79 -22.85 17.30
CA LEU A 167 -13.01 -22.92 16.50
C LEU A 167 -12.97 -24.04 15.46
N LEU A 168 -11.79 -24.32 14.89
CA LEU A 168 -11.61 -25.46 14.00
C LEU A 168 -11.82 -26.79 14.71
N GLU A 169 -11.25 -26.96 15.91
CA GLU A 169 -11.44 -28.15 16.73
C GLU A 169 -12.92 -28.36 17.07
N GLN A 170 -13.64 -27.30 17.47
CA GLN A 170 -15.07 -27.36 17.74
C GLN A 170 -15.90 -27.79 16.52
N ALA A 171 -15.47 -27.41 15.34
CA ALA A 171 -16.09 -27.77 14.07
C ALA A 171 -15.64 -29.15 13.54
N GLY A 172 -14.66 -29.79 14.16
CA GLY A 172 -14.08 -31.06 13.72
C GLY A 172 -13.27 -30.90 12.41
N LEU A 173 -12.75 -29.69 12.15
CA LEU A 173 -11.94 -29.36 10.97
C LEU A 173 -10.45 -29.57 11.24
N THR A 174 -9.73 -29.96 10.20
CA THR A 174 -8.26 -30.03 10.23
C THR A 174 -7.69 -28.67 9.90
N PRO A 175 -6.66 -28.18 10.65
CA PRO A 175 -5.96 -26.97 10.26
C PRO A 175 -5.40 -27.04 8.84
N PRO A 176 -5.41 -25.92 8.08
CA PRO A 176 -4.79 -25.86 6.76
C PRO A 176 -3.28 -26.17 6.83
N SER A 177 -2.76 -26.82 5.78
CA SER A 177 -1.35 -27.20 5.68
C SER A 177 -0.44 -25.99 5.39
N THR A 178 0.81 -26.07 5.84
CA THR A 178 1.90 -25.17 5.41
C THR A 178 2.75 -25.77 4.29
N ASP A 179 2.44 -27.00 3.86
CA ASP A 179 3.10 -27.63 2.72
C ASP A 179 2.55 -27.02 1.41
N PRO A 180 3.41 -26.48 0.53
CA PRO A 180 2.99 -25.88 -0.73
C PRO A 180 2.19 -26.83 -1.64
N ASP A 181 2.49 -28.14 -1.57
CA ASP A 181 1.80 -29.16 -2.35
C ASP A 181 0.41 -29.53 -1.80
N GLU A 182 0.10 -29.11 -0.57
CA GLU A 182 -1.16 -29.37 0.14
C GLU A 182 -1.92 -28.08 0.47
N ARG A 183 -1.69 -27.00 -0.28
CA ARG A 183 -2.32 -25.71 -0.07
C ARG A 183 -3.85 -25.82 -0.16
N ILE A 184 -4.55 -25.24 0.82
CA ILE A 184 -6.00 -25.19 0.81
C ILE A 184 -6.53 -24.41 -0.39
N THR A 185 -7.61 -24.87 -1.01
CA THR A 185 -8.26 -24.12 -2.08
C THR A 185 -9.26 -23.10 -1.51
N TRP A 186 -9.52 -22.01 -2.27
CA TRP A 186 -10.56 -21.04 -1.92
C TRP A 186 -11.91 -21.72 -1.77
N GLN A 187 -12.21 -22.71 -2.61
CA GLN A 187 -13.45 -23.48 -2.57
C GLN A 187 -13.58 -24.27 -1.25
N GLN A 188 -12.52 -25.00 -0.87
CA GLN A 188 -12.50 -25.75 0.40
C GLN A 188 -12.54 -24.81 1.60
N LEU A 189 -11.83 -23.68 1.56
CA LEU A 189 -11.85 -22.69 2.63
C LEU A 189 -13.26 -22.16 2.90
N LYS A 190 -14.05 -21.91 1.85
CA LYS A 190 -15.45 -21.49 2.02
C LYS A 190 -16.30 -22.57 2.70
N GLU A 191 -16.12 -23.84 2.32
CA GLU A 191 -16.84 -24.96 2.92
C GLU A 191 -16.49 -25.12 4.41
N ASP A 192 -15.20 -25.06 4.73
CA ASP A 192 -14.71 -25.16 6.11
C ASP A 192 -15.17 -23.96 6.96
N ALA A 193 -15.12 -22.75 6.40
CA ALA A 193 -15.60 -21.55 7.05
C ALA A 193 -17.11 -21.59 7.34
N ALA A 194 -17.91 -22.13 6.43
CA ALA A 194 -19.34 -22.36 6.64
C ALA A 194 -19.59 -23.41 7.72
N ALA A 195 -18.80 -24.50 7.75
CA ALA A 195 -18.89 -25.54 8.78
C ALA A 195 -18.51 -24.99 10.17
N ALA A 196 -17.42 -24.20 10.27
CA ALA A 196 -17.03 -23.54 11.51
C ALA A 196 -18.13 -22.61 12.04
N LYS A 197 -18.74 -21.83 11.14
CA LYS A 197 -19.89 -20.97 11.50
C LYS A 197 -21.08 -21.79 12.00
N ALA A 198 -21.41 -22.91 11.36
CA ALA A 198 -22.49 -23.81 11.81
C ALA A 198 -22.16 -24.44 13.17
N ALA A 199 -20.89 -24.62 13.53
CA ALA A 199 -20.43 -25.13 14.82
C ALA A 199 -20.36 -24.06 15.92
N GLY A 200 -20.56 -22.77 15.60
CA GLY A 200 -20.68 -21.70 16.61
C GLY A 200 -19.76 -20.52 16.44
N ALA A 201 -18.87 -20.48 15.42
CA ALA A 201 -18.10 -19.29 15.10
C ALA A 201 -19.03 -18.12 14.75
N THR A 202 -18.70 -16.92 15.18
CA THR A 202 -19.45 -15.70 14.82
C THR A 202 -19.34 -15.43 13.32
N TYR A 203 -18.14 -15.55 12.78
CA TYR A 203 -17.85 -15.43 11.36
C TYR A 203 -17.00 -16.61 10.89
N GLY A 204 -17.27 -17.08 9.67
CA GLY A 204 -16.50 -18.16 9.07
C GLY A 204 -15.18 -17.67 8.48
N LEU A 205 -15.22 -16.62 7.68
CA LEU A 205 -14.08 -16.05 6.99
C LEU A 205 -14.14 -14.52 6.99
N LEU A 206 -13.02 -13.89 7.30
CA LEU A 206 -12.77 -12.45 7.12
C LEU A 206 -11.70 -12.21 6.08
N PHE A 207 -11.87 -11.13 5.32
CA PHE A 207 -10.78 -10.47 4.61
C PHE A 207 -10.36 -9.25 5.43
N GLY A 208 -9.05 -9.09 5.67
CA GLY A 208 -8.51 -8.01 6.50
C GLY A 208 -8.81 -6.62 5.94
N GLN A 209 -8.78 -6.49 4.63
CA GLN A 209 -9.08 -5.25 3.93
C GLN A 209 -10.20 -5.49 2.90
N PRO A 210 -11.47 -5.65 3.35
CA PRO A 210 -12.57 -5.88 2.42
C PRO A 210 -12.70 -4.72 1.42
N ASN A 211 -13.07 -5.02 0.19
CA ASN A 211 -13.23 -4.07 -0.91
C ASN A 211 -11.93 -3.39 -1.42
N ARG A 212 -10.75 -3.85 -0.99
CA ARG A 212 -9.47 -3.36 -1.54
C ARG A 212 -8.92 -4.32 -2.57
N TYR A 213 -8.39 -3.75 -3.66
CA TYR A 213 -7.78 -4.55 -4.73
C TYR A 213 -6.61 -5.40 -4.20
N TYR A 214 -5.72 -4.83 -3.38
CA TYR A 214 -4.63 -5.56 -2.71
C TYR A 214 -5.11 -6.85 -2.04
N GLN A 215 -6.24 -6.80 -1.33
CA GLN A 215 -6.79 -7.95 -0.60
C GLN A 215 -7.38 -9.01 -1.52
N LEU A 216 -8.01 -8.58 -2.63
CA LEU A 216 -8.81 -9.45 -3.49
C LEU A 216 -8.09 -9.91 -4.75
N GLU A 217 -6.94 -9.29 -5.10
CA GLU A 217 -6.12 -9.64 -6.26
C GLU A 217 -5.79 -11.13 -6.37
N PRO A 218 -5.46 -11.87 -5.28
CA PRO A 218 -5.18 -13.30 -5.39
C PRO A 218 -6.34 -14.13 -5.95
N LEU A 219 -7.58 -13.71 -5.75
CA LEU A 219 -8.75 -14.44 -6.24
C LEU A 219 -8.79 -14.51 -7.77
N PRO A 220 -8.88 -13.39 -8.52
CA PRO A 220 -8.91 -13.43 -9.98
C PRO A 220 -7.59 -13.90 -10.58
N VAL A 221 -6.43 -13.52 -10.03
CA VAL A 221 -5.13 -13.92 -10.58
C VAL A 221 -4.95 -15.44 -10.50
N SER A 222 -5.23 -16.04 -9.33
CA SER A 222 -5.17 -17.49 -9.15
C SER A 222 -6.21 -18.24 -10.00
N ALA A 223 -7.35 -17.64 -10.29
CA ALA A 223 -8.37 -18.16 -11.21
C ALA A 223 -8.03 -17.98 -12.70
N GLY A 224 -6.89 -17.38 -13.02
CA GLY A 224 -6.44 -17.16 -14.41
C GLY A 224 -6.95 -15.89 -15.08
N GLY A 225 -7.59 -14.97 -14.33
CA GLY A 225 -8.13 -13.69 -14.80
C GLY A 225 -7.09 -12.55 -14.87
N GLY A 226 -5.85 -12.80 -14.42
CA GLY A 226 -4.78 -11.79 -14.42
C GLY A 226 -5.03 -10.62 -13.48
N ILE A 227 -4.14 -9.62 -13.56
CA ILE A 227 -4.10 -8.47 -12.65
C ILE A 227 -5.15 -7.38 -12.95
N GLY A 228 -6.04 -7.59 -13.90
CA GLY A 228 -7.13 -6.64 -14.22
C GLY A 228 -6.79 -5.55 -15.23
N ALA A 229 -5.57 -5.56 -15.76
CA ALA A 229 -5.15 -4.66 -16.82
C ALA A 229 -4.10 -5.32 -17.70
N GLU A 230 -4.05 -4.91 -18.97
CA GLU A 230 -3.15 -5.43 -19.98
C GLU A 230 -2.73 -4.35 -20.99
N GLY A 231 -1.92 -4.74 -21.99
CA GLY A 231 -1.46 -3.85 -23.05
C GLY A 231 -0.34 -2.92 -22.63
N ASP A 232 -0.04 -1.96 -23.49
CA ASP A 232 1.03 -0.99 -23.24
C ASP A 232 0.71 -0.10 -22.04
N GLY A 233 1.63 -0.05 -21.07
CA GLY A 233 1.44 0.70 -19.84
C GLY A 233 0.29 0.20 -18.94
N ASN A 234 -0.23 -1.01 -19.18
CA ASN A 234 -1.40 -1.57 -18.48
C ASN A 234 -2.61 -0.61 -18.49
N LEU A 235 -2.91 -0.05 -19.68
CA LEU A 235 -3.99 0.91 -19.89
C LEU A 235 -5.19 0.31 -20.63
N THR A 236 -5.24 -1.01 -20.82
CA THR A 236 -6.40 -1.75 -21.33
C THR A 236 -7.02 -2.52 -20.17
N PRO A 237 -8.21 -2.14 -19.69
CA PRO A 237 -8.88 -2.88 -18.61
C PRO A 237 -9.20 -4.32 -19.03
N ALA A 238 -9.00 -5.27 -18.13
CA ALA A 238 -9.20 -6.70 -18.34
C ALA A 238 -9.79 -7.34 -17.05
N VAL A 239 -11.02 -6.94 -16.70
CA VAL A 239 -11.70 -7.36 -15.45
C VAL A 239 -13.00 -8.13 -15.69
N VAL A 240 -13.27 -8.58 -16.93
CA VAL A 240 -14.54 -9.24 -17.30
C VAL A 240 -14.37 -10.65 -17.84
N ASP A 241 -13.16 -11.20 -17.81
CA ASP A 241 -12.93 -12.59 -18.21
C ASP A 241 -13.50 -13.60 -17.20
N GLU A 242 -13.46 -14.90 -17.55
CA GLU A 242 -14.02 -15.97 -16.74
C GLU A 242 -13.39 -16.02 -15.34
N GLY A 243 -12.07 -15.83 -15.21
CA GLY A 243 -11.36 -15.84 -13.93
C GLY A 243 -11.80 -14.72 -12.99
N TRP A 244 -12.01 -13.51 -13.51
CA TRP A 244 -12.55 -12.39 -12.75
C TRP A 244 -14.00 -12.63 -12.31
N VAL A 245 -14.85 -13.12 -13.23
CA VAL A 245 -16.26 -13.38 -12.94
C VAL A 245 -16.40 -14.49 -11.89
N ASP A 246 -15.63 -15.57 -12.02
CA ASP A 246 -15.63 -16.67 -11.06
C ASP A 246 -15.15 -16.23 -9.67
N ALA A 247 -14.03 -15.51 -9.63
CA ALA A 247 -13.47 -14.95 -8.39
C ALA A 247 -14.47 -14.04 -7.67
N MET A 248 -15.12 -13.14 -8.40
CA MET A 248 -16.08 -12.20 -7.81
C MET A 248 -17.43 -12.87 -7.48
N THR A 249 -17.79 -13.94 -8.19
CA THR A 249 -18.94 -14.78 -7.81
C THR A 249 -18.68 -15.51 -6.48
N TYR A 250 -17.46 -16.06 -6.31
CA TYR A 250 -17.02 -16.61 -5.05
C TYR A 250 -17.07 -15.57 -3.93
N TYR A 251 -16.45 -14.41 -4.15
CA TYR A 251 -16.41 -13.33 -3.16
C TYR A 251 -17.82 -12.89 -2.73
N GLY A 252 -18.71 -12.59 -3.67
CA GLY A 252 -20.10 -12.22 -3.37
C GLY A 252 -20.86 -13.29 -2.63
N SER A 253 -20.58 -14.58 -2.92
CA SER A 253 -21.24 -15.71 -2.27
C SER A 253 -20.90 -15.84 -0.78
N LEU A 254 -19.72 -15.40 -0.33
CA LEU A 254 -19.36 -15.40 1.09
C LEU A 254 -20.32 -14.55 1.93
N TYR A 255 -20.71 -13.40 1.38
CA TYR A 255 -21.64 -12.48 2.03
C TYR A 255 -23.12 -12.91 1.84
N ALA A 256 -23.44 -13.48 0.68
CA ALA A 256 -24.80 -13.98 0.43
C ALA A 256 -25.15 -15.16 1.33
N ASP A 257 -24.19 -16.07 1.54
CA ASP A 257 -24.35 -17.25 2.40
C ASP A 257 -24.11 -16.92 3.89
N GLY A 258 -23.75 -15.66 4.19
CA GLY A 258 -23.51 -15.18 5.54
C GLY A 258 -22.25 -15.76 6.19
N VAL A 259 -21.30 -16.28 5.42
CA VAL A 259 -20.01 -16.77 5.90
C VAL A 259 -19.16 -15.61 6.39
N SER A 260 -19.17 -14.51 5.63
CA SER A 260 -18.51 -13.24 5.96
C SER A 260 -19.52 -12.15 6.36
N PRO A 261 -19.17 -11.23 7.27
CA PRO A 261 -20.05 -10.12 7.66
C PRO A 261 -20.11 -9.03 6.58
N ARG A 262 -21.25 -8.33 6.49
CA ARG A 262 -21.36 -7.09 5.75
C ARG A 262 -21.15 -5.89 6.67
N GLY A 263 -20.60 -4.80 6.11
CA GLY A 263 -20.51 -3.50 6.80
C GLY A 263 -19.39 -3.41 7.85
N ILE A 264 -18.46 -4.37 7.87
CA ILE A 264 -17.23 -4.28 8.66
C ILE A 264 -16.19 -3.46 7.87
N THR A 265 -15.50 -2.56 8.53
CA THR A 265 -14.41 -1.77 7.93
C THR A 265 -13.06 -2.47 8.12
N ALA A 266 -12.04 -2.05 7.36
CA ALA A 266 -10.69 -2.60 7.47
C ALA A 266 -10.13 -2.48 8.90
N GLU A 267 -10.35 -1.34 9.57
CA GLU A 267 -9.88 -1.13 10.95
C GLU A 267 -10.57 -2.04 11.97
N GLN A 268 -11.75 -2.56 11.65
CA GLN A 268 -12.51 -3.43 12.55
C GLN A 268 -12.17 -4.90 12.38
N THR A 269 -11.58 -5.30 11.25
CA THR A 269 -11.36 -6.72 10.94
C THR A 269 -10.37 -7.38 11.87
N ASP A 270 -9.23 -6.72 12.14
CA ASP A 270 -8.18 -7.24 13.00
C ASP A 270 -8.70 -7.42 14.42
N ALA A 271 -9.34 -6.40 14.99
CA ALA A 271 -9.97 -6.49 16.31
C ALA A 271 -11.00 -7.63 16.38
N THR A 272 -11.80 -7.82 15.31
CA THR A 272 -12.82 -8.88 15.25
C THR A 272 -12.20 -10.29 15.27
N PHE A 273 -11.03 -10.48 14.62
CA PHE A 273 -10.31 -11.75 14.70
C PHE A 273 -9.67 -11.94 16.08
N LEU A 274 -9.04 -10.90 16.62
CA LEU A 274 -8.41 -10.91 17.96
C LEU A 274 -9.40 -11.14 19.12
N GLU A 275 -10.68 -10.82 18.92
CA GLU A 275 -11.76 -11.19 19.86
C GLU A 275 -12.07 -12.70 19.87
N GLY A 276 -11.50 -13.49 18.95
CA GLY A 276 -11.57 -14.95 18.93
C GLY A 276 -12.87 -15.54 18.34
N GLY A 277 -13.75 -14.71 17.78
CA GLY A 277 -15.04 -15.15 17.22
C GLY A 277 -15.00 -15.62 15.76
N THR A 278 -13.88 -15.50 15.08
CA THR A 278 -13.71 -15.76 13.64
C THR A 278 -12.86 -17.00 13.40
N ALA A 279 -13.30 -17.89 12.51
CA ALA A 279 -12.59 -19.13 12.24
C ALA A 279 -11.37 -18.94 11.35
N TYR A 280 -11.51 -18.17 10.27
CA TYR A 280 -10.44 -17.90 9.30
C TYR A 280 -10.36 -16.43 8.96
N MET A 281 -9.13 -15.93 8.70
CA MET A 281 -8.88 -14.58 8.21
C MET A 281 -7.75 -14.58 7.20
N VAL A 282 -7.98 -14.02 6.03
CA VAL A 282 -6.91 -13.68 5.09
C VAL A 282 -6.48 -12.26 5.38
N GLN A 283 -5.23 -12.09 5.82
CA GLN A 283 -4.68 -10.80 6.22
C GLN A 283 -3.18 -10.77 5.95
N GLY A 284 -2.62 -9.58 5.93
CA GLY A 284 -1.17 -9.39 5.80
C GLY A 284 -0.38 -9.86 7.02
N ASN A 285 0.93 -10.00 6.81
CA ASN A 285 1.87 -10.40 7.85
C ASN A 285 1.90 -9.46 9.07
N TRP A 286 1.44 -8.23 8.92
CA TRP A 286 1.39 -7.22 10.00
C TRP A 286 0.46 -7.57 11.17
N LEU A 287 -0.37 -8.59 11.03
CA LEU A 287 -1.21 -9.06 12.14
C LEU A 287 -0.44 -9.93 13.13
N VAL A 288 0.72 -10.50 12.76
CA VAL A 288 1.49 -11.43 13.59
C VAL A 288 1.89 -10.84 14.96
N PRO A 289 2.44 -9.62 15.06
CA PRO A 289 2.77 -9.04 16.36
C PRO A 289 1.56 -8.92 17.29
N GLN A 290 0.42 -8.48 16.79
CA GLN A 290 -0.81 -8.37 17.58
C GLN A 290 -1.34 -9.74 18.01
N LEU A 291 -1.24 -10.75 17.15
CA LEU A 291 -1.61 -12.12 17.49
C LEU A 291 -0.68 -12.76 18.53
N ALA A 292 0.60 -12.43 18.49
CA ALA A 292 1.57 -12.90 19.49
C ALA A 292 1.23 -12.42 20.90
N ASP A 293 0.63 -11.24 21.04
CA ASP A 293 0.20 -10.64 22.30
C ASP A 293 -1.26 -10.96 22.67
N SER A 294 -1.98 -11.72 21.81
CA SER A 294 -3.39 -12.03 22.02
C SER A 294 -3.64 -13.33 22.80
N ASP A 295 -4.85 -13.50 23.32
CA ASP A 295 -5.33 -14.74 23.94
C ASP A 295 -5.90 -15.76 22.92
N VAL A 296 -5.86 -15.47 21.62
CA VAL A 296 -6.38 -16.37 20.58
C VAL A 296 -5.41 -17.54 20.36
N ASP A 297 -5.92 -18.76 20.38
CA ASP A 297 -5.16 -19.94 19.94
C ASP A 297 -5.20 -20.00 18.41
N TRP A 298 -4.21 -19.38 17.78
CA TRP A 298 -4.14 -19.18 16.36
C TRP A 298 -3.09 -20.05 15.67
N GLY A 299 -3.18 -20.14 14.37
CA GLY A 299 -2.16 -20.68 13.48
C GLY A 299 -2.15 -19.92 12.16
N ALA A 300 -1.10 -20.13 11.38
CA ALA A 300 -0.92 -19.56 10.06
C ALA A 300 -0.77 -20.67 9.01
N ALA A 301 -1.25 -20.40 7.81
CA ALA A 301 -1.11 -21.27 6.65
C ALA A 301 -0.90 -20.43 5.38
N LEU A 302 -0.53 -21.11 4.30
CA LEU A 302 -0.33 -20.49 2.99
C LEU A 302 -1.62 -19.82 2.50
N ASN A 303 -1.48 -18.72 1.76
CA ASN A 303 -2.60 -18.05 1.11
C ASN A 303 -3.34 -19.07 0.22
N PRO A 304 -4.67 -19.13 0.24
CA PRO A 304 -5.41 -20.15 -0.52
C PRO A 304 -5.19 -20.04 -2.03
N VAL A 305 -5.30 -21.16 -2.72
CA VAL A 305 -5.18 -21.24 -4.18
C VAL A 305 -6.54 -21.51 -4.81
N TRP A 306 -6.78 -21.03 -6.03
CA TRP A 306 -7.97 -21.42 -6.79
C TRP A 306 -7.85 -22.89 -7.22
N GLU A 307 -8.94 -23.65 -7.18
CA GLU A 307 -8.90 -25.04 -7.62
C GLU A 307 -8.44 -25.16 -9.07
N GLY A 308 -7.27 -25.80 -9.28
CA GLY A 308 -6.62 -25.90 -10.59
C GLY A 308 -5.90 -24.63 -11.06
N GLY A 309 -5.81 -23.60 -10.22
CA GLY A 309 -5.09 -22.37 -10.48
C GLY A 309 -3.67 -22.37 -9.91
N GLU A 310 -3.00 -21.22 -10.03
CA GLU A 310 -1.64 -21.01 -9.52
C GLU A 310 -1.67 -20.34 -8.14
N PRO A 311 -0.74 -20.66 -7.24
CA PRO A 311 -0.59 -19.94 -5.97
C PRO A 311 -0.23 -18.47 -6.20
N VAL A 312 -0.94 -17.57 -5.54
CA VAL A 312 -0.73 -16.12 -5.64
C VAL A 312 -0.91 -15.47 -4.28
N THR A 313 0.01 -14.58 -3.92
CA THR A 313 -0.17 -13.59 -2.86
C THR A 313 0.19 -12.21 -3.38
N PRO A 314 -0.46 -11.12 -2.94
CA PRO A 314 -0.08 -9.80 -3.37
C PRO A 314 1.26 -9.40 -2.76
N ASN A 315 2.04 -8.67 -3.53
CA ASN A 315 3.35 -8.15 -3.14
C ASN A 315 3.36 -6.62 -3.25
N GLY A 316 4.30 -6.01 -2.55
CA GLY A 316 4.46 -4.56 -2.50
C GLY A 316 3.64 -3.92 -1.39
N SER A 317 4.19 -2.87 -0.82
CA SER A 317 3.60 -2.15 0.29
C SER A 317 3.94 -0.66 0.17
N TRP A 318 4.73 -0.13 1.08
CA TRP A 318 4.99 1.30 1.20
C TRP A 318 6.40 1.70 0.76
N SER A 319 6.47 2.87 0.16
CA SER A 319 7.69 3.62 -0.07
C SER A 319 7.59 5.00 0.56
N VAL A 320 8.69 5.71 0.64
CA VAL A 320 8.73 7.14 0.95
C VAL A 320 9.08 7.93 -0.31
N GLY A 321 8.26 8.92 -0.62
CA GLY A 321 8.47 9.86 -1.72
C GLY A 321 8.90 11.22 -1.23
N MET A 322 9.70 11.91 -2.02
CA MET A 322 10.09 13.30 -1.78
C MET A 322 9.18 14.24 -2.56
N ASN A 323 8.71 15.28 -1.90
CA ASN A 323 7.93 16.34 -2.54
C ASN A 323 8.82 17.16 -3.47
N PRO A 324 8.51 17.27 -4.79
CA PRO A 324 9.32 18.02 -5.73
C PRO A 324 9.38 19.53 -5.43
N PHE A 325 8.45 20.04 -4.62
CA PHE A 325 8.38 21.45 -4.20
C PHE A 325 9.02 21.71 -2.84
N SER A 326 9.54 20.67 -2.15
CA SER A 326 10.27 20.83 -0.88
C SER A 326 11.45 21.79 -1.02
N GLN A 327 11.64 22.61 0.00
CA GLN A 327 12.81 23.48 0.13
C GLN A 327 13.92 22.84 0.96
N ASN A 328 13.67 21.65 1.53
CA ASN A 328 14.53 20.93 2.46
C ASN A 328 14.99 19.59 1.87
N LYS A 329 15.15 19.49 0.53
CA LYS A 329 15.42 18.22 -0.17
C LYS A 329 16.66 17.50 0.34
N GLU A 330 17.72 18.23 0.73
CA GLU A 330 18.93 17.63 1.28
C GLU A 330 18.68 16.96 2.63
N ALA A 331 17.92 17.61 3.53
CA ALA A 331 17.54 17.02 4.81
C ALA A 331 16.54 15.86 4.63
N ALA A 332 15.57 16.01 3.72
CA ALA A 332 14.66 14.94 3.33
C ALA A 332 15.41 13.72 2.80
N ALA A 333 16.45 13.93 1.99
CA ALA A 333 17.28 12.84 1.47
C ALA A 333 18.07 12.11 2.56
N VAL A 334 18.58 12.81 3.57
CA VAL A 334 19.22 12.18 4.74
C VAL A 334 18.24 11.31 5.48
N PHE A 335 17.03 11.82 5.77
CA PHE A 335 15.99 11.06 6.45
C PHE A 335 15.56 9.82 5.65
N MET A 336 15.28 9.98 4.36
CA MET A 336 14.86 8.87 3.48
C MET A 336 15.94 7.79 3.37
N LYS A 337 17.22 8.20 3.27
CA LYS A 337 18.35 7.28 3.23
C LYS A 337 18.46 6.48 4.52
N TRP A 338 18.43 7.15 5.66
CA TRP A 338 18.48 6.50 6.97
C TRP A 338 17.31 5.56 7.18
N LEU A 339 16.10 5.97 6.76
CA LEU A 339 14.88 5.18 6.94
C LEU A 339 14.86 3.91 6.09
N ALA A 340 15.25 4.00 4.81
CA ALA A 340 15.06 2.93 3.83
C ALA A 340 16.31 2.10 3.54
N ILE A 341 17.50 2.73 3.52
CA ILE A 341 18.72 2.15 2.95
C ILE A 341 19.71 1.74 4.02
N ASP A 342 19.94 2.57 5.03
CA ASP A 342 20.95 2.33 6.05
C ASP A 342 20.54 1.14 6.94
N GLY A 343 21.15 0.00 6.70
CA GLY A 343 20.69 -1.36 6.94
C GLY A 343 20.22 -1.78 8.34
N GLU A 344 20.70 -1.15 9.44
CA GLU A 344 20.27 -1.46 10.79
C GLU A 344 19.56 -0.29 11.48
N SER A 345 19.32 0.79 10.78
CA SER A 345 18.65 1.98 11.27
C SER A 345 17.25 2.15 10.66
N GLY A 346 16.49 3.05 11.20
CA GLY A 346 15.20 3.39 10.68
C GLY A 346 14.16 2.27 10.70
N TYR A 347 13.50 2.08 9.59
CA TYR A 347 12.41 1.13 9.45
C TYR A 347 12.82 -0.32 9.67
N ALA A 348 14.03 -0.68 9.22
CA ALA A 348 14.54 -2.04 9.33
C ALA A 348 14.81 -2.50 10.76
N THR A 349 15.13 -1.60 11.67
CA THR A 349 15.45 -1.92 13.08
C THR A 349 14.31 -1.74 14.04
N ASN A 350 13.29 -0.98 13.66
CA ASN A 350 12.11 -0.80 14.51
C ASN A 350 11.22 -2.05 14.48
N ARG A 351 11.15 -2.72 15.62
CA ARG A 351 10.45 -3.99 15.80
C ARG A 351 8.94 -3.89 15.84
N SER A 352 8.41 -2.70 16.05
CA SER A 352 6.96 -2.47 16.09
C SER A 352 6.37 -2.23 14.71
N PHE A 353 7.21 -1.98 13.71
CA PHE A 353 6.70 -2.00 12.34
C PHE A 353 6.23 -3.41 12.01
N SER A 354 4.95 -3.52 11.84
CA SER A 354 4.29 -4.80 11.59
C SER A 354 4.50 -5.32 10.17
N GLU A 355 5.05 -4.51 9.26
CA GLU A 355 5.29 -4.87 7.86
C GLU A 355 6.71 -5.39 7.63
N LEU A 356 6.87 -6.23 6.59
CA LEU A 356 8.17 -6.72 6.17
C LEU A 356 9.06 -5.56 5.72
N PRO A 357 10.26 -5.38 6.27
CA PRO A 357 11.20 -4.40 5.72
C PRO A 357 11.55 -4.71 4.26
N ALA A 358 11.59 -3.68 3.41
CA ALA A 358 12.11 -3.81 2.04
C ALA A 358 13.63 -4.02 2.03
N ASN A 359 14.32 -3.58 3.08
CA ASN A 359 15.74 -3.81 3.31
C ASN A 359 16.01 -5.27 3.69
N THR A 360 16.92 -5.94 2.96
CA THR A 360 17.20 -7.37 3.14
C THR A 360 17.82 -7.69 4.50
N ALA A 361 18.65 -6.81 5.08
CA ALA A 361 19.18 -7.00 6.43
C ALA A 361 18.10 -6.86 7.49
N GLY A 362 17.17 -5.93 7.29
CA GLY A 362 16.00 -5.75 8.17
C GLY A 362 15.04 -6.92 8.14
N LEU A 363 14.87 -7.57 6.99
CA LEU A 363 13.98 -8.73 6.85
C LEU A 363 14.41 -9.89 7.76
N GLU A 364 15.70 -10.24 7.78
CA GLU A 364 16.21 -11.29 8.68
C GLU A 364 15.92 -10.95 10.16
N SER A 365 16.14 -9.70 10.52
CA SER A 365 15.88 -9.19 11.87
C SER A 365 14.38 -9.25 12.22
N TYR A 366 13.50 -8.91 11.28
CA TYR A 366 12.04 -8.96 11.46
C TYR A 366 11.56 -10.38 11.71
N LEU A 367 11.92 -11.35 10.86
CA LEU A 367 11.51 -12.75 10.96
C LEU A 367 12.07 -13.47 12.20
N THR A 368 13.13 -12.94 12.81
CA THR A 368 13.71 -13.47 14.06
C THR A 368 13.26 -12.71 15.31
N SER A 369 12.34 -11.77 15.21
CA SER A 369 11.77 -11.04 16.34
C SER A 369 10.95 -11.96 17.27
N ASP A 370 10.68 -11.50 18.51
CA ASP A 370 9.94 -12.27 19.51
C ASP A 370 8.51 -12.64 19.04
N ALA A 371 7.89 -11.82 18.21
CA ALA A 371 6.56 -12.09 17.64
C ALA A 371 6.53 -13.39 16.80
N PHE A 372 7.62 -13.66 16.06
CA PHE A 372 7.76 -14.85 15.24
C PHE A 372 8.40 -16.02 15.97
N THR A 373 9.32 -15.77 16.89
CA THR A 373 10.07 -16.85 17.56
C THR A 373 9.49 -17.28 18.90
N GLY A 374 8.63 -16.47 19.50
CA GLY A 374 8.10 -16.68 20.86
C GLY A 374 7.08 -17.81 20.99
N SER A 375 6.50 -18.30 19.88
CA SER A 375 5.50 -19.36 19.88
C SER A 375 5.62 -20.27 18.66
N GLU A 376 5.00 -21.47 18.71
CA GLU A 376 4.92 -22.37 17.57
C GLU A 376 4.12 -21.72 16.40
N ALA A 377 3.04 -20.97 16.71
CA ALA A 377 2.25 -20.26 15.71
C ALA A 377 3.05 -19.13 15.04
N GLY A 378 3.86 -18.40 15.82
CA GLY A 378 4.78 -17.40 15.29
C GLY A 378 5.82 -17.98 14.36
N GLN A 379 6.47 -19.09 14.75
CA GLN A 379 7.46 -19.78 13.92
C GLN A 379 6.82 -20.29 12.61
N GLN A 380 5.63 -20.85 12.69
CA GLN A 380 4.86 -21.26 11.52
C GLN A 380 4.55 -20.06 10.62
N ALA A 381 4.16 -18.93 11.19
CA ALA A 381 3.90 -17.71 10.43
C ALA A 381 5.17 -17.18 9.74
N ALA A 382 6.35 -17.23 10.39
CA ALA A 382 7.62 -16.84 9.76
C ALA A 382 7.92 -17.66 8.51
N GLU A 383 7.81 -19.00 8.60
CA GLU A 383 8.03 -19.91 7.47
C GLU A 383 7.05 -19.62 6.31
N VAL A 384 5.76 -19.41 6.64
CA VAL A 384 4.73 -19.09 5.64
C VAL A 384 4.97 -17.74 4.99
N VAL A 385 5.29 -16.70 5.77
CA VAL A 385 5.58 -15.34 5.27
C VAL A 385 6.80 -15.34 4.37
N GLU A 386 7.89 -16.01 4.76
CA GLU A 386 9.10 -16.14 3.93
C GLU A 386 8.78 -16.82 2.60
N LEU A 387 8.07 -17.94 2.62
CA LEU A 387 7.72 -18.69 1.42
C LEU A 387 6.82 -17.87 0.49
N GLU A 388 5.74 -17.28 1.02
CA GLU A 388 4.79 -16.51 0.21
C GLU A 388 5.44 -15.27 -0.41
N SER A 389 6.22 -14.52 0.37
CA SER A 389 6.86 -13.30 -0.12
C SER A 389 7.91 -13.54 -1.20
N THR A 390 8.53 -14.75 -1.21
CA THR A 390 9.63 -15.07 -2.13
C THR A 390 9.21 -15.91 -3.34
N THR A 391 8.08 -16.64 -3.26
CA THR A 391 7.72 -17.63 -4.31
C THR A 391 6.40 -17.36 -5.02
N THR A 392 5.43 -16.72 -4.37
CA THR A 392 4.08 -16.54 -4.91
C THR A 392 3.67 -15.08 -5.05
N GLY A 393 4.58 -14.16 -4.72
CA GLY A 393 4.33 -12.72 -4.76
C GLY A 393 4.04 -12.22 -6.18
N VAL A 394 2.91 -11.54 -6.36
CA VAL A 394 2.53 -10.83 -7.59
C VAL A 394 2.35 -9.37 -7.27
N GLY A 395 2.97 -8.50 -8.06
CA GLY A 395 2.81 -7.06 -7.91
C GLY A 395 1.45 -6.60 -8.41
N ARG A 396 0.85 -5.66 -7.71
CA ARG A 396 -0.39 -5.00 -8.14
C ARG A 396 -0.19 -4.29 -9.48
N VAL A 397 -1.27 -4.07 -10.23
CA VAL A 397 -1.21 -3.45 -11.54
C VAL A 397 -0.45 -2.11 -11.52
N ALA A 398 0.68 -2.05 -12.22
CA ALA A 398 1.48 -0.84 -12.37
C ALA A 398 0.99 -0.07 -13.61
N THR A 399 0.28 1.06 -13.39
CA THR A 399 -0.25 1.90 -14.47
C THR A 399 -0.37 3.35 -14.01
N VAL A 400 -0.24 4.30 -14.91
CA VAL A 400 -0.50 5.71 -14.61
C VAL A 400 -1.96 5.98 -14.26
N GLY A 401 -2.86 5.05 -14.57
CA GLY A 401 -4.28 5.07 -14.22
C GLY A 401 -4.63 4.32 -12.94
N TYR A 402 -3.66 4.00 -12.07
CA TYR A 402 -3.91 3.17 -10.89
C TYR A 402 -4.89 3.80 -9.89
N VAL A 403 -4.87 5.11 -9.73
CA VAL A 403 -5.79 5.81 -8.80
C VAL A 403 -7.24 5.58 -9.20
N GLU A 404 -7.54 5.70 -10.49
CA GLU A 404 -8.87 5.44 -11.04
C GLU A 404 -9.23 3.95 -10.95
N PHE A 405 -8.25 3.06 -11.18
CA PHE A 405 -8.43 1.61 -11.07
C PHE A 405 -8.86 1.21 -9.65
N GLU A 406 -8.09 1.60 -8.66
CA GLU A 406 -8.35 1.26 -7.26
C GLU A 406 -9.73 1.76 -6.81
N ASP A 407 -10.09 2.99 -7.16
CA ASP A 407 -11.34 3.61 -6.79
C ASP A 407 -12.56 2.95 -7.48
N ILE A 408 -12.45 2.64 -8.78
CA ILE A 408 -13.51 2.00 -9.54
C ILE A 408 -13.71 0.54 -9.09
N MET A 409 -12.60 -0.21 -8.92
CA MET A 409 -12.68 -1.60 -8.49
C MET A 409 -13.14 -1.72 -7.04
N GLY A 410 -12.70 -0.83 -6.15
CA GLY A 410 -13.18 -0.80 -4.76
C GLY A 410 -14.70 -0.62 -4.65
N ARG A 411 -15.29 0.23 -5.50
CA ARG A 411 -16.75 0.35 -5.59
C ARG A 411 -17.40 -0.93 -6.12
N ALA A 412 -16.86 -1.55 -7.17
CA ALA A 412 -17.40 -2.79 -7.71
C ALA A 412 -17.37 -3.92 -6.68
N PHE A 413 -16.27 -4.07 -5.93
CA PHE A 413 -16.16 -5.06 -4.84
C PHE A 413 -17.18 -4.81 -3.74
N SER A 414 -17.35 -3.54 -3.33
CA SER A 414 -18.37 -3.17 -2.35
C SER A 414 -19.78 -3.50 -2.83
N ASP A 415 -20.11 -3.20 -4.08
CA ASP A 415 -21.42 -3.49 -4.66
C ASP A 415 -21.69 -5.01 -4.69
N ILE A 416 -20.67 -5.81 -5.08
CA ILE A 416 -20.76 -7.27 -5.10
C ILE A 416 -20.97 -7.84 -3.68
N ALA A 417 -20.19 -7.38 -2.70
CA ALA A 417 -20.39 -7.79 -1.30
C ALA A 417 -21.81 -7.43 -0.77
N ASN A 418 -22.40 -6.35 -1.27
CA ASN A 418 -23.75 -5.92 -0.93
C ASN A 418 -24.84 -6.60 -1.76
N GLY A 419 -24.50 -7.48 -2.71
CA GLY A 419 -25.43 -8.34 -3.43
C GLY A 419 -25.72 -7.94 -4.87
N SER A 420 -24.91 -7.07 -5.47
CA SER A 420 -24.95 -6.84 -6.91
C SER A 420 -24.49 -8.07 -7.68
N ASP A 421 -25.01 -8.25 -8.89
CA ASP A 421 -24.54 -9.32 -9.79
C ASP A 421 -23.08 -9.08 -10.17
N PRO A 422 -22.17 -10.06 -9.94
CA PRO A 422 -20.73 -9.87 -10.13
C PRO A 422 -20.36 -9.55 -11.58
N ALA A 423 -20.95 -10.23 -12.56
CA ALA A 423 -20.64 -9.98 -13.97
C ALA A 423 -21.06 -8.57 -14.38
N ALA A 424 -22.26 -8.14 -13.97
CA ALA A 424 -22.76 -6.79 -14.29
C ALA A 424 -21.93 -5.69 -13.59
N ALA A 425 -21.47 -5.93 -12.35
CA ALA A 425 -20.62 -4.99 -11.62
C ALA A 425 -19.24 -4.84 -12.30
N LEU A 426 -18.65 -5.96 -12.75
CA LEU A 426 -17.37 -5.98 -13.46
C LEU A 426 -17.50 -5.33 -14.87
N GLU A 427 -18.57 -5.59 -15.62
CA GLU A 427 -18.84 -4.92 -16.91
C GLU A 427 -18.95 -3.39 -16.73
N SER A 428 -19.61 -2.95 -15.65
CA SER A 428 -19.71 -1.53 -15.32
C SER A 428 -18.35 -0.95 -14.96
N ALA A 429 -17.54 -1.66 -14.16
CA ALA A 429 -16.19 -1.25 -13.79
C ALA A 429 -15.27 -1.14 -15.03
N GLN A 430 -15.27 -2.13 -15.90
CA GLN A 430 -14.53 -2.12 -17.15
C GLN A 430 -14.85 -0.87 -17.98
N SER A 431 -16.12 -0.59 -18.19
CA SER A 431 -16.57 0.57 -18.98
C SER A 431 -16.17 1.92 -18.36
N GLN A 432 -16.17 1.99 -17.02
CA GLN A 432 -15.68 3.17 -16.28
C GLN A 432 -14.17 3.33 -16.44
N LEU A 433 -13.40 2.23 -16.35
CA LEU A 433 -11.95 2.23 -16.56
C LEU A 433 -11.57 2.64 -17.97
N GLU A 434 -12.23 2.08 -19.02
CA GLU A 434 -12.04 2.48 -20.41
C GLU A 434 -12.24 4.00 -20.60
N THR A 435 -13.27 4.55 -19.96
CA THR A 435 -13.55 5.98 -20.01
C THR A 435 -12.50 6.81 -19.28
N ALA A 436 -12.10 6.38 -18.08
CA ALA A 436 -11.13 7.10 -17.24
C ALA A 436 -9.73 7.07 -17.88
N TRP A 437 -9.33 5.93 -18.45
CA TRP A 437 -8.00 5.75 -19.03
C TRP A 437 -7.83 6.30 -20.44
N ALA A 438 -8.93 6.66 -21.12
CA ALA A 438 -8.85 7.31 -22.43
C ALA A 438 -8.01 8.61 -22.45
N GLN A 439 -7.82 9.24 -21.31
CA GLN A 439 -6.96 10.44 -21.19
C GLN A 439 -5.47 10.13 -21.21
N TYR A 440 -5.07 8.88 -21.01
CA TYR A 440 -3.67 8.43 -20.95
C TYR A 440 -3.22 7.75 -22.25
N GLN A 441 -4.12 7.51 -23.18
CA GLN A 441 -3.90 6.91 -24.51
C GLN A 441 -3.80 7.99 -25.59
#